data_a7f157e5ba674af89d949f94a1b188c2
#
_entry.id   a7f157e5ba674af89d949f94a1b188c2
#
_cell.length_a   1.000
_cell.length_b   1.000
_cell.length_c   1.000
_cell.angle_alpha   90.00
_cell.angle_beta   90.00
_cell.angle_gamma   90.00
#
_symmetry.space_group_name_H-M   'P 1'
#
loop_
_entity.id
_entity.type
_entity.pdbx_description
1 polymer ?
#
loop_
_entity_poly.entity_id
_entity_poly.type
_entity_poly.pdbx_seq_one_letter_code
_entity_poly.pdbx_strand_id
1 'polypeptide(L)'
;MPKVALIAGTYLPDRCGVAHYTARLRSELSINTIVLTTTEAAKLANDPSVLGVVEDWNLQNLPALVQAVHQTQADLLHIQHAAGTYGFDRAIFLLPIVLRATGWHKPIITTAHEYGWWEWQPKWIPSALLESLKQWGQQQQWWDREDGFLLTQSAAIITTNAEAEKVIVDRLPDAKVHRIPIGANIDVTACKTARQKLLENCGWSEDVTAIAFFGFLHPVKGLETLLKAFQIVVQQQSQARLILIGGVESLALRGAEAKQYWNKLESMISELQLNDRVHMTGYVPGEVASVYLSGADIGVLPFNHGVTLKSGSLLALMAHQLPVIATRSTDSTLTSLVKQIPSRNSDALIHALLELIEDSSERFRLAQQGYQFVHQFNWKTIAEAHLAIYRSVLSHA
;
A
#
# COMPACT_ATOMS: atom_id res chain seq x y z
N MET A 1 -15.38 1.39 26.37
CA MET A 1 -14.69 1.74 25.11
C MET A 1 -15.48 1.13 23.98
N PRO A 2 -15.64 1.81 22.84
CA PRO A 2 -16.39 1.27 21.71
C PRO A 2 -15.74 0.02 21.17
N LYS A 3 -16.55 -0.89 20.66
CA LYS A 3 -16.15 -2.09 19.93
C LYS A 3 -16.29 -1.83 18.42
N VAL A 4 -15.23 -2.02 17.65
CA VAL A 4 -15.21 -1.79 16.21
C VAL A 4 -15.02 -3.08 15.46
N ALA A 5 -15.89 -3.34 14.48
CA ALA A 5 -15.70 -4.42 13.51
C ALA A 5 -15.01 -3.84 12.27
N LEU A 6 -13.84 -4.39 11.91
CA LEU A 6 -13.09 -4.06 10.69
C LEU A 6 -13.43 -5.10 9.62
N ILE A 7 -13.94 -4.69 8.46
CA ILE A 7 -14.03 -5.56 7.30
C ILE A 7 -12.80 -5.32 6.43
N ALA A 8 -12.03 -6.36 6.20
CA ALA A 8 -10.83 -6.34 5.40
C ALA A 8 -10.91 -7.38 4.29
N GLY A 9 -10.91 -6.94 3.03
CA GLY A 9 -10.95 -7.80 1.86
C GLY A 9 -9.79 -8.80 1.83
N THR A 10 -8.63 -8.39 2.34
CA THR A 10 -7.44 -9.19 2.62
C THR A 10 -6.90 -8.84 4.00
N TYR A 11 -6.29 -9.81 4.69
CA TYR A 11 -5.64 -9.60 5.99
C TYR A 11 -4.35 -10.42 6.08
N LEU A 12 -3.46 -10.11 7.04
CA LEU A 12 -2.22 -10.85 7.21
C LEU A 12 -2.51 -12.36 7.43
N PRO A 13 -1.70 -13.25 6.84
CA PRO A 13 -0.42 -13.02 6.16
C PRO A 13 -0.50 -12.70 4.65
N ASP A 14 -1.66 -12.30 4.14
CA ASP A 14 -1.78 -11.89 2.73
C ASP A 14 -0.79 -10.78 2.38
N ARG A 15 -0.09 -10.95 1.26
CA ARG A 15 0.95 -10.03 0.80
C ARG A 15 0.38 -8.88 -0.01
N CYS A 16 -0.28 -7.96 0.71
CA CYS A 16 -0.88 -6.77 0.07
C CYS A 16 -0.79 -5.55 0.99
N GLY A 17 -0.74 -4.34 0.40
CA GLY A 17 -0.60 -3.09 1.13
C GLY A 17 -1.76 -2.82 2.10
N VAL A 18 -3.00 -3.15 1.70
CA VAL A 18 -4.21 -2.94 2.54
C VAL A 18 -4.24 -3.91 3.72
N ALA A 19 -3.81 -5.18 3.54
CA ALA A 19 -3.69 -6.14 4.62
C ALA A 19 -2.70 -5.65 5.70
N HIS A 20 -1.52 -5.18 5.26
CA HIS A 20 -0.52 -4.59 6.16
C HIS A 20 -1.05 -3.33 6.86
N TYR A 21 -1.69 -2.41 6.12
CA TYR A 21 -2.30 -1.20 6.69
C TYR A 21 -3.32 -1.55 7.76
N THR A 22 -4.24 -2.47 7.47
CA THR A 22 -5.31 -2.85 8.41
C THR A 22 -4.74 -3.48 9.69
N ALA A 23 -3.75 -4.35 9.57
CA ALA A 23 -3.10 -4.97 10.71
C ALA A 23 -2.33 -3.95 11.56
N ARG A 24 -1.59 -3.03 10.92
CA ARG A 24 -0.86 -1.97 11.61
C ARG A 24 -1.80 -0.98 12.30
N LEU A 25 -2.84 -0.53 11.61
CA LEU A 25 -3.86 0.31 12.23
C LEU A 25 -4.45 -0.37 13.46
N ARG A 26 -4.85 -1.62 13.33
CA ARG A 26 -5.43 -2.41 14.42
C ARG A 26 -4.50 -2.53 15.62
N SER A 27 -3.21 -2.76 15.41
CA SER A 27 -2.22 -2.92 16.50
C SER A 27 -2.04 -1.65 17.33
N GLU A 28 -2.28 -0.47 16.73
CA GLU A 28 -2.17 0.82 17.40
C GLU A 28 -3.50 1.35 17.98
N LEU A 29 -4.62 0.77 17.55
CA LEU A 29 -5.93 1.17 18.09
C LEU A 29 -6.10 0.69 19.54
N SER A 30 -6.22 1.62 20.48
CA SER A 30 -6.43 1.35 21.92
C SER A 30 -7.88 0.99 22.27
N ILE A 31 -8.59 0.27 21.37
CA ILE A 31 -9.98 -0.13 21.53
C ILE A 31 -10.18 -1.60 21.15
N ASN A 32 -11.33 -2.17 21.53
CA ASN A 32 -11.66 -3.54 21.15
C ASN A 32 -12.00 -3.60 19.66
N THR A 33 -11.23 -4.39 18.89
CA THR A 33 -11.40 -4.58 17.45
C THR A 33 -11.60 -6.05 17.10
N ILE A 34 -12.54 -6.33 16.19
CA ILE A 34 -12.71 -7.63 15.55
C ILE A 34 -12.50 -7.42 14.05
N VAL A 35 -11.76 -8.31 13.41
CA VAL A 35 -11.57 -8.32 11.96
C VAL A 35 -12.46 -9.39 11.32
N LEU A 36 -13.22 -9.01 10.30
CA LEU A 36 -13.99 -9.91 9.44
C LEU A 36 -13.29 -9.99 8.09
N THR A 37 -12.87 -11.19 7.70
CA THR A 37 -12.09 -11.42 6.47
C THR A 37 -12.40 -12.80 5.89
N THR A 38 -11.61 -13.27 4.91
CA THR A 38 -11.77 -14.60 4.34
C THR A 38 -11.39 -15.71 5.34
N THR A 39 -12.00 -16.87 5.18
CA THR A 39 -11.72 -18.06 6.01
C THR A 39 -10.24 -18.46 5.96
N GLU A 40 -9.63 -18.37 4.77
CA GLU A 40 -8.22 -18.67 4.58
C GLU A 40 -7.32 -17.69 5.35
N ALA A 41 -7.52 -16.38 5.18
CA ALA A 41 -6.73 -15.36 5.86
C ALA A 41 -6.85 -15.47 7.39
N ALA A 42 -8.07 -15.68 7.91
CA ALA A 42 -8.29 -15.84 9.34
C ALA A 42 -7.61 -17.08 9.92
N LYS A 43 -7.66 -18.21 9.21
CA LYS A 43 -6.97 -19.45 9.61
C LYS A 43 -5.46 -19.24 9.71
N LEU A 44 -4.88 -18.53 8.75
CA LEU A 44 -3.44 -18.26 8.69
C LEU A 44 -3.00 -17.20 9.71
N ALA A 45 -3.86 -16.22 10.02
CA ALA A 45 -3.58 -15.18 11.01
C ALA A 45 -3.43 -15.75 12.43
N ASN A 46 -4.10 -16.87 12.73
CA ASN A 46 -4.07 -17.55 14.04
C ASN A 46 -4.35 -16.60 15.22
N ASP A 47 -5.31 -15.70 15.06
CA ASP A 47 -5.71 -14.69 16.03
C ASP A 47 -7.23 -14.83 16.27
N PRO A 48 -7.70 -15.08 17.53
CA PRO A 48 -9.11 -15.33 17.82
C PRO A 48 -10.02 -14.12 17.55
N SER A 49 -9.47 -12.93 17.39
CA SER A 49 -10.21 -11.72 17.02
C SER A 49 -10.20 -11.44 15.51
N VAL A 50 -9.65 -12.35 14.70
CA VAL A 50 -9.73 -12.35 13.24
C VAL A 50 -10.66 -13.49 12.82
N LEU A 51 -11.84 -13.15 12.32
CA LEU A 51 -12.88 -14.11 12.01
C LEU A 51 -12.97 -14.33 10.49
N GLY A 52 -12.87 -15.58 10.07
CA GLY A 52 -13.15 -16.01 8.71
C GLY A 52 -14.65 -16.13 8.50
N VAL A 53 -15.22 -15.26 7.69
CA VAL A 53 -16.68 -15.14 7.53
C VAL A 53 -17.15 -15.44 6.12
N VAL A 54 -16.27 -15.43 5.13
CA VAL A 54 -16.54 -15.71 3.72
C VAL A 54 -15.40 -16.52 3.11
N GLU A 55 -15.71 -17.34 2.11
CA GLU A 55 -14.70 -18.01 1.29
C GLU A 55 -14.11 -17.02 0.26
N ASP A 56 -14.99 -16.23 -0.34
CA ASP A 56 -14.70 -15.15 -1.28
C ASP A 56 -15.71 -14.01 -1.10
N TRP A 57 -15.51 -12.92 -1.83
CA TRP A 57 -16.31 -11.69 -1.70
C TRP A 57 -17.46 -11.60 -2.71
N ASN A 58 -17.96 -12.72 -3.23
CA ASN A 58 -19.08 -12.73 -4.17
C ASN A 58 -20.44 -12.51 -3.47
N LEU A 59 -21.47 -12.25 -4.29
CA LEU A 59 -22.83 -11.96 -3.80
C LEU A 59 -23.44 -13.11 -2.98
N GLN A 60 -23.06 -14.36 -3.25
CA GLN A 60 -23.60 -15.53 -2.53
C GLN A 60 -23.14 -15.57 -1.07
N ASN A 61 -21.97 -15.00 -0.77
CA ASN A 61 -21.41 -14.93 0.57
C ASN A 61 -21.84 -13.68 1.37
N LEU A 62 -22.53 -12.73 0.72
CA LEU A 62 -23.00 -11.51 1.39
C LEU A 62 -23.92 -11.77 2.61
N PRO A 63 -24.86 -12.74 2.60
CA PRO A 63 -25.66 -13.07 3.77
C PRO A 63 -24.83 -13.54 4.97
N ALA A 64 -23.78 -14.35 4.74
CA ALA A 64 -22.88 -14.80 5.81
C ALA A 64 -22.11 -13.62 6.42
N LEU A 65 -21.63 -12.69 5.60
CA LEU A 65 -20.99 -11.47 6.06
C LEU A 65 -21.94 -10.61 6.89
N VAL A 66 -23.19 -10.41 6.44
CA VAL A 66 -24.21 -9.65 7.19
C VAL A 66 -24.48 -10.29 8.55
N GLN A 67 -24.68 -11.61 8.59
CA GLN A 67 -24.85 -12.34 9.83
C GLN A 67 -23.65 -12.15 10.78
N ALA A 68 -22.45 -12.28 10.27
CA ALA A 68 -21.23 -12.08 11.06
C ALA A 68 -21.13 -10.67 11.63
N VAL A 69 -21.47 -9.64 10.85
CA VAL A 69 -21.52 -8.25 11.35
C VAL A 69 -22.47 -8.13 12.54
N HIS A 70 -23.69 -8.66 12.46
CA HIS A 70 -24.65 -8.67 13.56
C HIS A 70 -24.11 -9.41 14.79
N GLN A 71 -23.47 -10.55 14.61
CA GLN A 71 -22.89 -11.36 15.69
C GLN A 71 -21.74 -10.66 16.43
N THR A 72 -21.01 -9.76 15.76
CA THR A 72 -19.95 -8.98 16.44
C THR A 72 -20.46 -8.12 17.57
N GLN A 73 -21.72 -7.68 17.51
CA GLN A 73 -22.28 -6.66 18.41
C GLN A 73 -21.41 -5.38 18.50
N ALA A 74 -20.66 -5.08 17.42
CA ALA A 74 -19.82 -3.89 17.38
C ALA A 74 -20.66 -2.61 17.41
N ASP A 75 -20.11 -1.53 17.92
CA ASP A 75 -20.76 -0.21 17.96
C ASP A 75 -20.59 0.55 16.64
N LEU A 76 -19.58 0.17 15.86
CA LEU A 76 -19.21 0.79 14.59
C LEU A 76 -18.63 -0.26 13.64
N LEU A 77 -18.97 -0.14 12.37
CA LEU A 77 -18.38 -0.93 11.29
C LEU A 77 -17.38 -0.06 10.51
N HIS A 78 -16.17 -0.56 10.29
CA HIS A 78 -15.17 0.13 9.49
C HIS A 78 -14.70 -0.77 8.33
N ILE A 79 -14.96 -0.36 7.10
CA ILE A 79 -14.65 -1.11 5.88
C ILE A 79 -13.36 -0.58 5.27
N GLN A 80 -12.40 -1.48 5.02
CA GLN A 80 -11.15 -1.19 4.34
C GLN A 80 -11.30 -1.50 2.86
N HIS A 81 -11.50 -0.47 2.03
CA HIS A 81 -11.85 -0.65 0.63
C HIS A 81 -10.68 -0.40 -0.33
N ALA A 82 -10.40 -1.42 -1.14
CA ALA A 82 -9.67 -1.34 -2.40
C ALA A 82 -10.19 -2.46 -3.31
N ALA A 83 -10.53 -2.17 -4.56
CA ALA A 83 -11.20 -3.11 -5.47
C ALA A 83 -10.52 -4.48 -5.57
N GLY A 84 -9.20 -4.51 -5.69
CA GLY A 84 -8.42 -5.74 -5.79
C GLY A 84 -8.44 -6.62 -4.54
N THR A 85 -8.67 -6.05 -3.34
CA THR A 85 -8.74 -6.84 -2.09
C THR A 85 -10.02 -7.65 -1.99
N TYR A 86 -11.05 -7.25 -2.72
CA TYR A 86 -12.33 -7.96 -2.84
C TYR A 86 -12.43 -8.79 -4.14
N GLY A 87 -11.28 -9.13 -4.77
CA GLY A 87 -11.27 -9.92 -6.00
C GLY A 87 -11.95 -9.22 -7.19
N PHE A 88 -12.07 -7.89 -7.17
CA PHE A 88 -12.85 -7.10 -8.13
C PHE A 88 -14.33 -7.47 -8.17
N ASP A 89 -14.87 -8.14 -7.14
CA ASP A 89 -16.29 -8.33 -6.97
C ASP A 89 -16.95 -7.08 -6.36
N ARG A 90 -18.21 -6.85 -6.72
CA ARG A 90 -18.96 -5.67 -6.29
C ARG A 90 -19.99 -5.92 -5.20
N ALA A 91 -20.06 -7.13 -4.66
CA ALA A 91 -21.04 -7.47 -3.62
C ALA A 91 -20.86 -6.63 -2.35
N ILE A 92 -19.62 -6.27 -2.01
CA ILE A 92 -19.32 -5.42 -0.84
C ILE A 92 -20.03 -4.06 -0.90
N PHE A 93 -20.28 -3.54 -2.11
CA PHE A 93 -20.97 -2.25 -2.30
C PHE A 93 -22.44 -2.28 -1.91
N LEU A 94 -23.04 -3.46 -1.89
CA LEU A 94 -24.42 -3.66 -1.43
C LEU A 94 -24.53 -3.85 0.08
N LEU A 95 -23.42 -4.15 0.74
CA LEU A 95 -23.40 -4.45 2.18
C LEU A 95 -24.11 -3.40 3.04
N PRO A 96 -23.89 -2.08 2.87
CA PRO A 96 -24.57 -1.09 3.71
C PRO A 96 -26.09 -1.13 3.60
N ILE A 97 -26.64 -1.32 2.39
CA ILE A 97 -28.09 -1.40 2.17
C ILE A 97 -28.66 -2.67 2.79
N VAL A 98 -27.99 -3.80 2.61
CA VAL A 98 -28.46 -5.08 3.17
C VAL A 98 -28.40 -5.04 4.71
N LEU A 99 -27.36 -4.43 5.28
CA LEU A 99 -27.26 -4.22 6.73
C LEU A 99 -28.43 -3.37 7.25
N ARG A 100 -28.75 -2.25 6.59
CA ARG A 100 -29.91 -1.43 6.96
C ARG A 100 -31.22 -2.20 6.88
N ALA A 101 -31.42 -2.97 5.79
CA ALA A 101 -32.61 -3.79 5.61
C ALA A 101 -32.76 -4.91 6.68
N THR A 102 -31.65 -5.37 7.25
CA THR A 102 -31.63 -6.39 8.33
C THR A 102 -31.54 -5.82 9.73
N GLY A 103 -31.72 -4.49 9.91
CA GLY A 103 -31.82 -3.84 11.21
C GLY A 103 -30.51 -3.35 11.81
N TRP A 104 -29.41 -3.31 11.04
CA TRP A 104 -28.18 -2.67 11.45
C TRP A 104 -28.27 -1.15 11.23
N HIS A 105 -28.43 -0.39 12.32
CA HIS A 105 -28.53 1.08 12.27
C HIS A 105 -27.31 1.81 12.81
N LYS A 106 -26.29 1.06 13.25
CA LYS A 106 -25.03 1.64 13.75
C LYS A 106 -24.20 2.24 12.62
N PRO A 107 -23.29 3.18 12.89
CA PRO A 107 -22.53 3.88 11.88
C PRO A 107 -21.56 2.96 11.12
N ILE A 108 -21.37 3.30 9.85
CA ILE A 108 -20.40 2.68 8.95
C ILE A 108 -19.37 3.74 8.57
N ILE A 109 -18.09 3.40 8.65
CA ILE A 109 -16.98 4.21 8.13
C ILE A 109 -16.31 3.39 7.03
N THR A 110 -15.88 4.06 5.96
CA THR A 110 -15.12 3.42 4.88
C THR A 110 -13.79 4.12 4.68
N THR A 111 -12.68 3.35 4.74
CA THR A 111 -11.38 3.82 4.23
C THR A 111 -11.26 3.42 2.77
N ALA A 112 -11.21 4.41 1.89
CA ALA A 112 -10.96 4.23 0.45
C ALA A 112 -9.44 4.36 0.19
N HIS A 113 -8.75 3.22 0.00
CA HIS A 113 -7.33 3.18 -0.34
C HIS A 113 -7.08 3.54 -1.80
N GLU A 114 -8.04 3.19 -2.67
CA GLU A 114 -8.06 3.50 -4.11
C GLU A 114 -9.47 3.91 -4.49
N TYR A 115 -9.61 4.90 -5.35
CA TYR A 115 -10.90 5.38 -5.79
C TYR A 115 -10.78 6.23 -7.07
N GLY A 116 -11.82 6.24 -7.91
CA GLY A 116 -11.91 7.10 -9.07
C GLY A 116 -11.54 6.46 -10.41
N TRP A 117 -11.25 5.17 -10.44
CA TRP A 117 -10.79 4.49 -11.65
C TRP A 117 -11.63 3.28 -12.06
N TRP A 118 -12.51 2.76 -11.20
CA TRP A 118 -13.26 1.51 -11.42
C TRP A 118 -14.76 1.71 -11.39
N GLU A 119 -15.29 2.47 -12.34
CA GLU A 119 -16.73 2.70 -12.46
C GLU A 119 -17.49 1.41 -12.83
N TRP A 120 -18.74 1.30 -12.36
CA TRP A 120 -19.60 0.20 -12.74
C TRP A 120 -20.03 0.33 -14.20
N GLN A 121 -19.70 -0.68 -15.03
CA GLN A 121 -19.94 -0.69 -16.48
C GLN A 121 -20.45 -2.05 -16.94
N PRO A 122 -21.69 -2.45 -16.59
CA PRO A 122 -22.27 -3.71 -17.03
C PRO A 122 -22.52 -3.69 -18.53
N LYS A 123 -22.06 -4.74 -19.23
CA LYS A 123 -22.18 -4.84 -20.71
C LYS A 123 -23.62 -5.02 -21.23
N TRP A 124 -24.55 -5.40 -20.36
CA TRP A 124 -25.95 -5.66 -20.69
C TRP A 124 -26.85 -4.41 -20.61
N ILE A 125 -26.36 -3.29 -20.09
CA ILE A 125 -27.08 -2.00 -20.07
C ILE A 125 -26.51 -1.10 -21.17
N PRO A 126 -27.36 -0.50 -22.05
CA PRO A 126 -26.91 0.49 -23.00
C PRO A 126 -26.18 1.65 -22.30
N SER A 127 -25.04 2.07 -22.84
CA SER A 127 -24.15 3.06 -22.19
C SER A 127 -24.85 4.40 -21.88
N ALA A 128 -25.71 4.89 -22.77
CA ALA A 128 -26.46 6.12 -22.56
C ALA A 128 -27.45 6.03 -21.38
N LEU A 129 -28.16 4.88 -21.26
CA LEU A 129 -29.08 4.66 -20.15
C LEU A 129 -28.30 4.51 -18.83
N LEU A 130 -27.20 3.75 -18.84
CA LEU A 130 -26.34 3.58 -17.68
C LEU A 130 -25.80 4.93 -17.19
N GLU A 131 -25.33 5.78 -18.11
CA GLU A 131 -24.80 7.08 -17.77
C GLU A 131 -25.87 8.00 -17.15
N SER A 132 -27.09 7.99 -17.71
CA SER A 132 -28.21 8.73 -17.14
C SER A 132 -28.58 8.25 -15.73
N LEU A 133 -28.59 6.93 -15.50
CA LEU A 133 -28.83 6.34 -14.17
C LEU A 133 -27.74 6.72 -13.16
N LYS A 134 -26.48 6.67 -13.59
CA LYS A 134 -25.35 7.08 -12.73
C LYS A 134 -25.44 8.56 -12.36
N GLN A 135 -25.70 9.43 -13.34
CA GLN A 135 -25.85 10.87 -13.11
C GLN A 135 -27.03 11.16 -12.16
N TRP A 136 -28.17 10.51 -12.37
CA TRP A 136 -29.31 10.67 -11.48
C TRP A 136 -29.02 10.22 -10.06
N GLY A 137 -28.48 9.01 -9.87
CA GLY A 137 -28.11 8.49 -8.55
C GLY A 137 -27.07 9.35 -7.84
N GLN A 138 -26.10 9.86 -8.60
CA GLN A 138 -25.06 10.77 -8.10
C GLN A 138 -25.66 12.12 -7.63
N GLN A 139 -26.56 12.71 -8.41
CA GLN A 139 -27.24 13.97 -8.06
C GLN A 139 -28.09 13.85 -6.81
N GLN A 140 -28.70 12.68 -6.59
CA GLN A 140 -29.46 12.38 -5.36
C GLN A 140 -28.56 11.98 -4.18
N GLN A 141 -27.25 11.86 -4.38
CA GLN A 141 -26.25 11.45 -3.38
C GLN A 141 -26.56 10.14 -2.65
N TRP A 142 -27.34 9.25 -3.25
CA TRP A 142 -27.59 7.93 -2.66
C TRP A 142 -26.89 6.79 -3.38
N TRP A 143 -26.36 7.03 -4.55
CA TRP A 143 -25.58 6.05 -5.32
C TRP A 143 -24.36 6.73 -5.97
N ASP A 144 -23.17 6.26 -5.66
CA ASP A 144 -21.93 6.68 -6.34
C ASP A 144 -21.67 5.83 -7.60
N ARG A 145 -21.06 6.45 -8.61
CA ARG A 145 -20.79 5.85 -9.93
C ARG A 145 -19.85 4.64 -9.87
N GLU A 146 -18.96 4.56 -8.87
CA GLU A 146 -17.96 3.53 -8.75
C GLU A 146 -18.39 2.44 -7.78
N ASP A 147 -18.81 2.82 -6.58
CA ASP A 147 -19.05 1.88 -5.49
C ASP A 147 -20.54 1.67 -5.14
N GLY A 148 -21.46 2.29 -5.87
CA GLY A 148 -22.87 2.16 -5.58
C GLY A 148 -23.25 2.79 -4.25
N PHE A 149 -23.41 1.99 -3.19
CA PHE A 149 -23.92 2.45 -1.90
C PHE A 149 -22.86 2.55 -0.79
N LEU A 150 -21.64 2.10 -1.03
CA LEU A 150 -20.63 1.97 0.03
C LEU A 150 -20.30 3.33 0.64
N LEU A 151 -19.90 4.30 -0.18
CA LEU A 151 -19.53 5.62 0.30
C LEU A 151 -20.73 6.47 0.71
N THR A 152 -21.82 6.41 -0.05
CA THR A 152 -23.04 7.21 0.23
C THR A 152 -23.73 6.82 1.53
N GLN A 153 -23.56 5.59 2.01
CA GLN A 153 -24.09 5.09 3.28
C GLN A 153 -23.08 5.15 4.43
N SER A 154 -21.87 5.66 4.19
CA SER A 154 -20.86 5.84 5.22
C SER A 154 -21.09 7.14 6.00
N ALA A 155 -21.06 7.07 7.33
CA ALA A 155 -21.16 8.22 8.23
C ALA A 155 -19.91 9.12 8.15
N ALA A 156 -18.77 8.52 7.78
CA ALA A 156 -17.54 9.22 7.42
C ALA A 156 -16.74 8.38 6.43
N ILE A 157 -16.00 9.05 5.54
CA ILE A 157 -15.11 8.44 4.58
C ILE A 157 -13.68 8.85 4.92
N ILE A 158 -12.77 7.90 4.97
CA ILE A 158 -11.34 8.14 5.14
C ILE A 158 -10.66 7.88 3.81
N THR A 159 -9.80 8.78 3.36
CA THR A 159 -8.97 8.60 2.19
C THR A 159 -7.50 8.59 2.58
N THR A 160 -6.69 7.80 1.89
CA THR A 160 -5.25 7.73 2.17
C THR A 160 -4.42 8.67 1.30
N ASN A 161 -5.06 9.38 0.39
CA ASN A 161 -4.38 10.24 -0.58
C ASN A 161 -5.29 11.36 -1.13
N ALA A 162 -4.67 12.42 -1.64
CA ALA A 162 -5.36 13.60 -2.15
C ALA A 162 -6.15 13.35 -3.45
N GLU A 163 -5.73 12.38 -4.28
CA GLU A 163 -6.42 12.09 -5.55
C GLU A 163 -7.80 11.47 -5.28
N ALA A 164 -7.84 10.43 -4.43
CA ALA A 164 -9.11 9.82 -4.02
C ALA A 164 -10.00 10.81 -3.26
N GLU A 165 -9.42 11.61 -2.35
CA GLU A 165 -10.16 12.67 -1.64
C GLU A 165 -10.84 13.62 -2.61
N LYS A 166 -10.09 14.16 -3.58
CA LYS A 166 -10.63 15.07 -4.57
C LYS A 166 -11.79 14.45 -5.35
N VAL A 167 -11.61 13.24 -5.88
CA VAL A 167 -12.67 12.56 -6.65
C VAL A 167 -13.92 12.32 -5.81
N ILE A 168 -13.75 11.93 -4.54
CA ILE A 168 -14.88 11.68 -3.64
C ILE A 168 -15.60 12.97 -3.30
N VAL A 169 -14.89 14.05 -2.96
CA VAL A 169 -15.49 15.36 -2.65
C VAL A 169 -16.22 15.93 -3.87
N ASP A 170 -15.63 15.79 -5.07
CA ASP A 170 -16.26 16.25 -6.31
C ASP A 170 -17.55 15.46 -6.63
N ARG A 171 -17.61 14.17 -6.27
CA ARG A 171 -18.76 13.29 -6.53
C ARG A 171 -19.80 13.33 -5.43
N LEU A 172 -19.38 13.48 -4.18
CA LEU A 172 -20.21 13.41 -2.97
C LEU A 172 -19.92 14.66 -2.09
N PRO A 173 -20.37 15.85 -2.47
CA PRO A 173 -20.02 17.11 -1.80
C PRO A 173 -20.51 17.18 -0.34
N ASP A 174 -21.58 16.44 0.02
CA ASP A 174 -22.11 16.42 1.40
C ASP A 174 -21.44 15.33 2.27
N ALA A 175 -20.57 14.48 1.72
CA ALA A 175 -19.91 13.45 2.46
C ALA A 175 -18.85 14.01 3.43
N LYS A 176 -18.77 13.45 4.62
CA LYS A 176 -17.71 13.78 5.60
C LYS A 176 -16.44 13.04 5.21
N VAL A 177 -15.58 13.67 4.44
CA VAL A 177 -14.32 13.09 3.95
C VAL A 177 -13.16 13.58 4.82
N HIS A 178 -12.31 12.65 5.23
CA HIS A 178 -11.12 12.90 6.04
C HIS A 178 -9.91 12.26 5.38
N ARG A 179 -8.84 13.02 5.17
CA ARG A 179 -7.59 12.46 4.68
C ARG A 179 -6.68 12.06 5.84
N ILE A 180 -6.41 10.76 5.94
CA ILE A 180 -5.41 10.19 6.86
C ILE A 180 -4.38 9.46 5.99
N PRO A 181 -3.15 9.96 5.87
CA PRO A 181 -2.13 9.32 5.07
C PRO A 181 -1.73 7.96 5.66
N ILE A 182 -1.08 7.13 4.84
CA ILE A 182 -0.52 5.86 5.31
C ILE A 182 0.80 6.07 6.04
N GLY A 183 1.16 5.15 6.92
CA GLY A 183 2.49 5.05 7.52
C GLY A 183 3.43 4.12 6.74
N ALA A 184 4.70 4.09 7.14
CA ALA A 184 5.63 3.08 6.64
C ALA A 184 5.10 1.67 6.93
N ASN A 185 5.28 0.75 5.96
CA ASN A 185 4.76 -0.61 6.09
C ASN A 185 5.63 -1.54 6.94
N ILE A 186 6.85 -1.11 7.27
CA ILE A 186 7.75 -1.80 8.22
C ILE A 186 8.32 -0.78 9.20
N ASP A 187 8.62 -1.26 10.42
CA ASP A 187 9.28 -0.45 11.45
C ASP A 187 10.78 -0.43 11.27
N VAL A 188 11.39 0.62 11.78
CA VAL A 188 12.84 0.70 11.88
C VAL A 188 13.29 -0.13 13.08
N THR A 189 13.97 -1.24 12.82
CA THR A 189 14.56 -2.11 13.84
C THR A 189 15.93 -1.58 14.24
N ALA A 190 16.12 -1.28 15.51
CA ALA A 190 17.42 -0.83 16.01
C ALA A 190 18.46 -1.95 15.88
N CYS A 191 19.43 -1.76 14.98
CA CYS A 191 20.51 -2.70 14.74
C CYS A 191 21.83 -1.96 14.51
N LYS A 192 22.70 -1.91 15.52
CA LYS A 192 24.00 -1.24 15.43
C LYS A 192 24.94 -1.84 14.38
N THR A 193 24.73 -3.10 14.01
CA THR A 193 25.54 -3.83 13.04
C THR A 193 24.80 -4.05 11.72
N ALA A 194 23.82 -3.20 11.39
CA ALA A 194 23.01 -3.35 10.19
C ALA A 194 23.86 -3.38 8.91
N ARG A 195 24.82 -2.47 8.79
CA ARG A 195 25.78 -2.44 7.67
C ARG A 195 26.56 -3.75 7.57
N GLN A 196 27.18 -4.19 8.66
CA GLN A 196 27.93 -5.43 8.68
C GLN A 196 27.07 -6.64 8.27
N LYS A 197 25.86 -6.75 8.82
CA LYS A 197 24.92 -7.85 8.47
C LYS A 197 24.50 -7.82 7.00
N LEU A 198 24.27 -6.63 6.43
CA LEU A 198 23.99 -6.51 5.01
C LEU A 198 25.15 -7.05 4.18
N LEU A 199 26.39 -6.63 4.49
CA LEU A 199 27.59 -7.04 3.76
C LEU A 199 27.84 -8.54 3.88
N GLU A 200 27.75 -9.09 5.08
CA GLU A 200 27.89 -10.53 5.33
C GLU A 200 26.86 -11.37 4.57
N ASN A 201 25.58 -10.97 4.65
CA ASN A 201 24.51 -11.71 3.99
C ASN A 201 24.58 -11.66 2.45
N CYS A 202 25.13 -10.57 1.89
CA CYS A 202 25.29 -10.41 0.45
C CYS A 202 26.68 -10.87 -0.05
N GLY A 203 27.61 -11.20 0.83
CA GLY A 203 29.00 -11.55 0.48
C GLY A 203 29.80 -10.37 -0.08
N TRP A 204 29.52 -9.14 0.38
CA TRP A 204 30.15 -7.91 -0.11
C TRP A 204 31.23 -7.40 0.83
N SER A 205 32.23 -6.67 0.29
CA SER A 205 33.25 -5.98 1.04
C SER A 205 32.75 -4.68 1.68
N GLU A 206 33.55 -4.10 2.60
CA GLU A 206 33.16 -2.88 3.33
C GLU A 206 33.07 -1.63 2.44
N ASP A 207 33.86 -1.58 1.36
CA ASP A 207 34.01 -0.40 0.48
C ASP A 207 32.90 -0.22 -0.55
N VAL A 208 31.76 -0.93 -0.43
CA VAL A 208 30.70 -0.85 -1.41
C VAL A 208 29.73 0.28 -1.14
N THR A 209 29.09 0.80 -2.21
CA THR A 209 27.88 1.63 -2.11
C THR A 209 26.67 0.74 -2.37
N ALA A 210 25.88 0.51 -1.34
CA ALA A 210 24.70 -0.37 -1.40
C ALA A 210 23.45 0.42 -1.80
N ILE A 211 22.90 0.10 -2.97
CA ILE A 211 21.66 0.66 -3.49
C ILE A 211 20.53 -0.33 -3.20
N ALA A 212 19.46 0.10 -2.53
CA ALA A 212 18.36 -0.75 -2.13
C ALA A 212 17.06 -0.42 -2.87
N PHE A 213 16.47 -1.43 -3.49
CA PHE A 213 15.06 -1.45 -3.84
C PHE A 213 14.30 -2.20 -2.74
N PHE A 214 13.14 -1.69 -2.32
CA PHE A 214 12.28 -2.35 -1.35
C PHE A 214 10.84 -2.43 -1.81
N GLY A 215 10.24 -3.62 -1.75
CA GLY A 215 8.85 -3.90 -2.06
C GLY A 215 8.64 -5.18 -2.87
N PHE A 216 7.38 -5.50 -3.18
CA PHE A 216 7.10 -6.64 -4.06
C PHE A 216 7.73 -6.43 -5.44
N LEU A 217 8.44 -7.46 -5.93
CA LEU A 217 9.04 -7.47 -7.26
C LEU A 217 7.93 -7.75 -8.27
N HIS A 218 7.48 -6.69 -8.95
CA HIS A 218 6.37 -6.74 -9.90
C HIS A 218 6.74 -5.95 -11.18
N PRO A 219 6.28 -6.35 -12.37
CA PRO A 219 6.62 -5.64 -13.63
C PRO A 219 6.38 -4.13 -13.62
N VAL A 220 5.34 -3.65 -12.91
CA VAL A 220 5.05 -2.21 -12.80
C VAL A 220 6.08 -1.43 -11.97
N LYS A 221 6.96 -2.12 -11.25
CA LYS A 221 7.97 -1.51 -10.38
C LYS A 221 9.25 -1.08 -11.10
N GLY A 222 9.36 -1.33 -12.42
CA GLY A 222 10.44 -0.84 -13.26
C GLY A 222 11.80 -1.47 -13.01
N LEU A 223 11.83 -2.72 -12.49
CA LEU A 223 13.07 -3.43 -12.17
C LEU A 223 13.93 -3.70 -13.40
N GLU A 224 13.33 -3.93 -14.56
CA GLU A 224 14.04 -4.09 -15.82
C GLU A 224 14.79 -2.80 -16.22
N THR A 225 14.17 -1.63 -15.98
CA THR A 225 14.83 -0.33 -16.20
C THR A 225 15.99 -0.16 -15.21
N LEU A 226 15.78 -0.55 -13.95
CA LEU A 226 16.82 -0.48 -12.92
C LEU A 226 18.03 -1.36 -13.24
N LEU A 227 17.82 -2.62 -13.63
CA LEU A 227 18.92 -3.53 -13.94
C LEU A 227 19.74 -3.05 -15.16
N LYS A 228 19.09 -2.55 -16.20
CA LYS A 228 19.77 -1.96 -17.38
C LYS A 228 20.58 -0.71 -17.00
N ALA A 229 20.00 0.19 -16.22
CA ALA A 229 20.71 1.37 -15.74
C ALA A 229 21.90 0.99 -14.82
N PHE A 230 21.68 0.04 -13.93
CA PHE A 230 22.69 -0.41 -12.98
C PHE A 230 23.90 -1.06 -13.67
N GLN A 231 23.71 -1.76 -14.79
CA GLN A 231 24.82 -2.28 -15.61
C GLN A 231 25.80 -1.18 -16.02
N ILE A 232 25.28 -0.03 -16.42
CA ILE A 232 26.15 1.12 -16.82
C ILE A 232 26.78 1.76 -15.59
N VAL A 233 26.03 1.87 -14.48
CA VAL A 233 26.57 2.42 -13.22
C VAL A 233 27.76 1.61 -12.72
N VAL A 234 27.71 0.27 -12.72
CA VAL A 234 28.84 -0.58 -12.27
C VAL A 234 30.09 -0.43 -13.14
N GLN A 235 29.95 -0.06 -14.41
CA GLN A 235 31.12 0.20 -15.29
C GLN A 235 31.86 1.47 -14.88
N GLN A 236 31.18 2.46 -14.33
CA GLN A 236 31.75 3.73 -13.88
C GLN A 236 32.09 3.73 -12.38
N GLN A 237 31.30 2.99 -11.58
CA GLN A 237 31.41 2.89 -10.14
C GLN A 237 31.49 1.41 -9.72
N SER A 238 32.70 0.85 -9.79
CA SER A 238 32.93 -0.60 -9.55
C SER A 238 32.53 -1.06 -8.15
N GLN A 239 32.40 -0.15 -7.18
CA GLN A 239 31.95 -0.43 -5.81
C GLN A 239 30.44 -0.44 -5.64
N ALA A 240 29.65 -0.07 -6.68
CA ALA A 240 28.20 -0.10 -6.59
C ALA A 240 27.67 -1.54 -6.46
N ARG A 241 26.70 -1.73 -5.56
CA ARG A 241 25.96 -2.99 -5.34
C ARG A 241 24.47 -2.69 -5.28
N LEU A 242 23.67 -3.60 -5.78
CA LEU A 242 22.21 -3.47 -5.78
C LEU A 242 21.60 -4.60 -4.97
N ILE A 243 20.74 -4.27 -4.01
CA ILE A 243 19.93 -5.24 -3.29
C ILE A 243 18.46 -5.04 -3.62
N LEU A 244 17.80 -6.11 -4.08
CA LEU A 244 16.36 -6.18 -4.32
C LEU A 244 15.69 -6.88 -3.13
N ILE A 245 15.13 -6.08 -2.21
CA ILE A 245 14.53 -6.56 -0.96
C ILE A 245 13.04 -6.77 -1.18
N GLY A 246 12.64 -8.04 -1.29
CA GLY A 246 11.24 -8.44 -1.46
C GLY A 246 11.06 -9.63 -2.38
N GLY A 247 9.89 -10.25 -2.32
CA GLY A 247 9.51 -11.38 -3.17
C GLY A 247 8.62 -10.97 -4.32
N VAL A 248 8.37 -11.90 -5.24
CA VAL A 248 7.46 -11.74 -6.38
C VAL A 248 6.01 -12.10 -6.01
N GLU A 249 5.82 -12.99 -5.05
CA GLU A 249 4.49 -13.40 -4.59
C GLU A 249 3.75 -12.25 -3.93
N SER A 250 2.62 -11.88 -4.48
CA SER A 250 1.74 -10.82 -3.98
C SER A 250 0.30 -11.06 -4.41
N LEU A 251 -0.64 -10.24 -3.95
CA LEU A 251 -2.03 -10.32 -4.42
C LEU A 251 -2.16 -10.20 -5.94
N ALA A 252 -1.32 -9.38 -6.57
CA ALA A 252 -1.36 -9.08 -8.00
C ALA A 252 -0.55 -10.04 -8.88
N LEU A 253 0.33 -10.89 -8.30
CA LEU A 253 1.19 -11.80 -9.05
C LEU A 253 1.43 -13.06 -8.22
N ARG A 254 0.90 -14.22 -8.66
CA ARG A 254 0.89 -15.47 -7.89
C ARG A 254 1.33 -16.68 -8.73
N GLY A 255 1.80 -17.70 -8.03
CA GLY A 255 2.04 -19.04 -8.58
C GLY A 255 2.99 -19.04 -9.78
N ALA A 256 2.54 -19.59 -10.92
CA ALA A 256 3.37 -19.73 -12.11
C ALA A 256 3.86 -18.39 -12.69
N GLU A 257 3.00 -17.35 -12.67
CA GLU A 257 3.36 -16.01 -13.15
C GLU A 257 4.43 -15.35 -12.27
N ALA A 258 4.30 -15.49 -10.94
CA ALA A 258 5.29 -15.00 -9.99
C ALA A 258 6.65 -15.70 -10.23
N LYS A 259 6.66 -17.03 -10.38
CA LYS A 259 7.86 -17.79 -10.69
C LYS A 259 8.49 -17.39 -12.01
N GLN A 260 7.66 -17.19 -13.05
CA GLN A 260 8.15 -16.74 -14.35
C GLN A 260 8.82 -15.36 -14.27
N TYR A 261 8.25 -14.43 -13.50
CA TYR A 261 8.84 -13.11 -13.33
C TYR A 261 10.14 -13.15 -12.54
N TRP A 262 10.22 -13.98 -11.50
CA TRP A 262 11.46 -14.23 -10.76
C TRP A 262 12.57 -14.72 -11.70
N ASN A 263 12.31 -15.79 -12.45
CA ASN A 263 13.27 -16.36 -13.40
C ASN A 263 13.69 -15.33 -14.46
N LYS A 264 12.76 -14.47 -14.91
CA LYS A 264 13.09 -13.39 -15.84
C LYS A 264 14.10 -12.42 -15.24
N LEU A 265 13.95 -12.02 -13.97
CA LEU A 265 14.89 -11.12 -13.31
C LEU A 265 16.27 -11.79 -13.15
N GLU A 266 16.32 -13.06 -12.75
CA GLU A 266 17.57 -13.82 -12.66
C GLU A 266 18.29 -13.94 -14.02
N SER A 267 17.54 -14.26 -15.09
CA SER A 267 18.09 -14.30 -16.45
C SER A 267 18.67 -12.95 -16.86
N MET A 268 17.95 -11.84 -16.60
CA MET A 268 18.44 -10.50 -16.91
C MET A 268 19.71 -10.15 -16.12
N ILE A 269 19.79 -10.50 -14.83
CA ILE A 269 20.98 -10.28 -14.00
C ILE A 269 22.19 -11.02 -14.62
N SER A 270 21.98 -12.25 -15.06
CA SER A 270 23.03 -13.06 -15.68
C SER A 270 23.45 -12.52 -17.07
N GLU A 271 22.49 -12.18 -17.94
CA GLU A 271 22.73 -11.62 -19.27
C GLU A 271 23.47 -10.28 -19.19
N LEU A 272 23.17 -9.46 -18.19
CA LEU A 272 23.82 -8.17 -17.93
C LEU A 272 25.16 -8.31 -17.16
N GLN A 273 25.57 -9.55 -16.84
CA GLN A 273 26.81 -9.86 -16.08
C GLN A 273 26.86 -9.20 -14.69
N LEU A 274 25.73 -9.22 -13.99
CA LEU A 274 25.54 -8.58 -12.68
C LEU A 274 25.49 -9.57 -11.52
N ASN A 275 25.81 -10.85 -11.70
CA ASN A 275 25.63 -11.90 -10.67
C ASN A 275 26.34 -11.57 -9.34
N ASP A 276 27.56 -11.00 -9.39
CA ASP A 276 28.31 -10.61 -8.20
C ASP A 276 27.99 -9.19 -7.70
N ARG A 277 27.03 -8.50 -8.33
CA ARG A 277 26.71 -7.09 -8.10
C ARG A 277 25.28 -6.88 -7.61
N VAL A 278 24.39 -7.86 -7.86
CA VAL A 278 22.97 -7.80 -7.49
C VAL A 278 22.62 -8.95 -6.57
N HIS A 279 22.00 -8.63 -5.44
CA HIS A 279 21.48 -9.61 -4.51
C HIS A 279 19.95 -9.51 -4.45
N MET A 280 19.25 -10.64 -4.66
CA MET A 280 17.79 -10.76 -4.54
C MET A 280 17.46 -11.52 -3.26
N THR A 281 16.84 -10.85 -2.28
CA THR A 281 16.56 -11.50 -0.97
C THR A 281 15.40 -12.48 -1.00
N GLY A 282 14.50 -12.38 -2.00
CA GLY A 282 13.18 -12.96 -1.88
C GLY A 282 12.36 -12.25 -0.79
N TYR A 283 11.23 -12.84 -0.42
CA TYR A 283 10.43 -12.31 0.69
C TYR A 283 11.16 -12.55 2.02
N VAL A 284 11.32 -11.49 2.78
CA VAL A 284 11.89 -11.52 4.14
C VAL A 284 10.95 -10.84 5.12
N PRO A 285 10.95 -11.23 6.41
CA PRO A 285 10.21 -10.54 7.46
C PRO A 285 10.61 -9.06 7.56
N GLY A 286 9.69 -8.20 8.03
CA GLY A 286 9.91 -6.76 8.12
C GLY A 286 11.16 -6.37 8.92
N GLU A 287 11.46 -7.07 10.01
CA GLU A 287 12.67 -6.86 10.83
C GLU A 287 13.95 -7.13 10.05
N VAL A 288 13.96 -8.18 9.23
CA VAL A 288 15.10 -8.51 8.36
C VAL A 288 15.24 -7.47 7.24
N ALA A 289 14.12 -7.08 6.61
CA ALA A 289 14.12 -6.02 5.61
C ALA A 289 14.65 -4.70 6.19
N SER A 290 14.25 -4.36 7.42
CA SER A 290 14.72 -3.18 8.13
C SER A 290 16.24 -3.19 8.35
N VAL A 291 16.84 -4.34 8.66
CA VAL A 291 18.31 -4.46 8.78
C VAL A 291 18.99 -4.18 7.45
N TYR A 292 18.47 -4.72 6.34
CA TYR A 292 19.01 -4.43 5.01
C TYR A 292 18.91 -2.95 4.66
N LEU A 293 17.75 -2.32 4.91
CA LEU A 293 17.53 -0.90 4.65
C LEU A 293 18.44 -0.01 5.50
N SER A 294 18.57 -0.32 6.80
CA SER A 294 19.46 0.43 7.69
C SER A 294 20.96 0.30 7.34
N GLY A 295 21.32 -0.75 6.59
CA GLY A 295 22.69 -0.97 6.11
C GLY A 295 22.95 -0.42 4.71
N ALA A 296 21.94 0.03 3.98
CA ALA A 296 22.08 0.56 2.62
C ALA A 296 22.47 2.06 2.62
N ASP A 297 22.89 2.57 1.46
CA ASP A 297 23.34 3.93 1.25
C ASP A 297 22.34 4.78 0.44
N ILE A 298 21.61 4.16 -0.51
CA ILE A 298 20.69 4.83 -1.44
C ILE A 298 19.45 3.97 -1.62
N GLY A 299 18.26 4.56 -1.59
CA GLY A 299 17.01 3.92 -1.96
C GLY A 299 16.62 4.23 -3.41
N VAL A 300 16.04 3.26 -4.13
CA VAL A 300 15.61 3.46 -5.51
C VAL A 300 14.24 2.86 -5.78
N LEU A 301 13.33 3.65 -6.36
CA LEU A 301 11.96 3.24 -6.72
C LEU A 301 11.61 3.70 -8.15
N PRO A 302 12.02 2.96 -9.19
CA PRO A 302 11.89 3.35 -10.59
C PRO A 302 10.54 2.95 -11.20
N PHE A 303 9.43 3.14 -10.47
CA PHE A 303 8.11 2.66 -10.84
C PHE A 303 7.65 3.19 -12.21
N ASN A 304 7.00 2.35 -13.00
CA ASN A 304 6.56 2.68 -14.36
C ASN A 304 5.47 3.78 -14.43
N HIS A 305 4.75 4.01 -13.34
CA HIS A 305 3.61 4.95 -13.26
C HIS A 305 3.83 6.08 -12.25
N GLY A 306 5.08 6.28 -11.82
CA GLY A 306 5.42 7.25 -10.78
C GLY A 306 5.26 6.69 -9.36
N VAL A 307 5.92 7.35 -8.41
CA VAL A 307 5.86 7.04 -6.98
C VAL A 307 5.02 8.10 -6.29
N THR A 308 4.05 7.69 -5.49
CA THR A 308 3.19 8.59 -4.71
C THR A 308 3.35 8.32 -3.21
N LEU A 309 2.80 9.19 -2.37
CA LEU A 309 2.73 9.00 -0.91
C LEU A 309 1.88 7.78 -0.47
N LYS A 310 1.19 7.09 -1.41
CA LYS A 310 0.58 5.77 -1.17
C LYS A 310 1.60 4.63 -1.11
N SER A 311 2.86 4.88 -1.42
CA SER A 311 3.89 3.85 -1.47
C SER A 311 4.47 3.60 -0.09
N GLY A 312 4.07 2.51 0.56
CA GLY A 312 4.69 2.04 1.81
C GLY A 312 6.19 1.78 1.67
N SER A 313 6.65 1.40 0.46
CA SER A 313 8.09 1.26 0.15
C SER A 313 8.82 2.60 0.23
N LEU A 314 8.24 3.68 -0.31
CA LEU A 314 8.83 5.01 -0.22
C LEU A 314 8.97 5.46 1.24
N LEU A 315 7.87 5.33 2.00
CA LEU A 315 7.85 5.73 3.40
C LEU A 315 8.82 4.89 4.25
N ALA A 316 8.98 3.60 3.92
CA ALA A 316 9.95 2.74 4.58
C ALA A 316 11.41 3.18 4.29
N LEU A 317 11.75 3.47 3.04
CA LEU A 317 13.07 4.00 2.69
C LEU A 317 13.38 5.31 3.42
N MET A 318 12.42 6.25 3.44
CA MET A 318 12.55 7.51 4.16
C MET A 318 12.69 7.32 5.69
N ALA A 319 11.92 6.39 6.27
CA ALA A 319 12.00 6.07 7.70
C ALA A 319 13.37 5.50 8.10
N HIS A 320 14.03 4.81 7.18
CA HIS A 320 15.40 4.29 7.36
C HIS A 320 16.49 5.32 6.98
N GLN A 321 16.12 6.59 6.82
CA GLN A 321 17.05 7.69 6.50
C GLN A 321 17.82 7.48 5.19
N LEU A 322 17.20 6.82 4.20
CA LEU A 322 17.80 6.66 2.89
C LEU A 322 17.48 7.88 1.99
N PRO A 323 18.46 8.44 1.29
CA PRO A 323 18.20 9.31 0.14
C PRO A 323 17.52 8.48 -0.95
N VAL A 324 16.37 8.94 -1.49
CA VAL A 324 15.59 8.14 -2.41
C VAL A 324 15.61 8.74 -3.81
N ILE A 325 15.93 7.90 -4.80
CA ILE A 325 15.65 8.16 -6.21
C ILE A 325 14.28 7.56 -6.53
N ALA A 326 13.36 8.36 -7.05
CA ALA A 326 12.02 7.90 -7.35
C ALA A 326 11.51 8.46 -8.68
N THR A 327 10.66 7.69 -9.36
CA THR A 327 9.99 8.16 -10.57
C THR A 327 9.02 9.27 -10.23
N ARG A 328 9.06 10.35 -11.02
CA ARG A 328 8.19 11.53 -10.89
C ARG A 328 6.72 11.14 -10.78
N SER A 329 6.03 11.76 -9.85
CA SER A 329 4.59 11.66 -9.68
C SER A 329 3.92 13.03 -9.85
N THR A 330 2.60 13.04 -9.84
CA THR A 330 1.79 14.28 -9.82
C THR A 330 1.83 14.98 -8.45
N ASP A 331 2.32 14.30 -7.41
CA ASP A 331 2.40 14.85 -6.05
C ASP A 331 3.61 15.78 -5.92
N SER A 332 3.34 17.08 -5.88
CA SER A 332 4.37 18.12 -5.75
C SER A 332 5.14 18.06 -4.43
N THR A 333 4.57 17.45 -3.39
CA THR A 333 5.23 17.28 -2.08
C THR A 333 6.53 16.49 -2.21
N LEU A 334 6.58 15.54 -3.14
CA LEU A 334 7.78 14.71 -3.34
C LEU A 334 8.93 15.43 -4.03
N THR A 335 8.71 16.62 -4.60
CA THR A 335 9.74 17.33 -5.40
C THR A 335 11.01 17.64 -4.59
N SER A 336 10.88 17.98 -3.32
CA SER A 336 12.02 18.28 -2.43
C SER A 336 12.51 17.06 -1.63
N LEU A 337 11.71 16.00 -1.55
CA LEU A 337 11.96 14.85 -0.67
C LEU A 337 12.72 13.72 -1.34
N VAL A 338 12.69 13.65 -2.68
CA VAL A 338 13.34 12.60 -3.46
C VAL A 338 14.04 13.17 -4.69
N LYS A 339 15.06 12.48 -5.17
CA LYS A 339 15.64 12.75 -6.49
C LYS A 339 14.68 12.21 -7.55
N GLN A 340 13.98 13.09 -8.26
CA GLN A 340 12.97 12.70 -9.24
C GLN A 340 13.58 12.38 -10.61
N ILE A 341 13.12 11.27 -11.20
CA ILE A 341 13.46 10.86 -12.57
C ILE A 341 12.18 10.64 -13.41
N PRO A 342 12.23 10.77 -14.74
CA PRO A 342 11.13 10.31 -15.60
C PRO A 342 10.94 8.80 -15.54
N SER A 343 9.71 8.33 -15.71
CA SER A 343 9.43 6.89 -15.77
C SER A 343 10.05 6.23 -17.01
N ARG A 344 10.50 4.98 -16.87
CA ARG A 344 11.09 4.17 -17.93
C ARG A 344 12.29 4.83 -18.62
N ASN A 345 13.01 5.68 -17.92
CA ASN A 345 14.17 6.39 -18.46
C ASN A 345 15.45 5.92 -17.76
N SER A 346 16.17 4.99 -18.43
CA SER A 346 17.42 4.44 -17.92
C SER A 346 18.51 5.50 -17.78
N ASP A 347 18.63 6.44 -18.73
CA ASP A 347 19.69 7.45 -18.71
C ASP A 347 19.52 8.41 -17.55
N ALA A 348 18.30 8.89 -17.30
CA ALA A 348 18.02 9.71 -16.13
C ALA A 348 18.30 8.97 -14.81
N LEU A 349 18.01 7.66 -14.76
CA LEU A 349 18.31 6.83 -13.60
C LEU A 349 19.82 6.64 -13.41
N ILE A 350 20.59 6.42 -14.48
CA ILE A 350 22.05 6.35 -14.44
C ILE A 350 22.62 7.64 -13.84
N HIS A 351 22.24 8.79 -14.39
CA HIS A 351 22.72 10.09 -13.90
C HIS A 351 22.38 10.31 -12.43
N ALA A 352 21.15 10.02 -12.01
CA ALA A 352 20.73 10.18 -10.63
C ALA A 352 21.48 9.25 -9.66
N LEU A 353 21.75 8.00 -10.08
CA LEU A 353 22.53 7.06 -9.27
C LEU A 353 23.98 7.51 -9.14
N LEU A 354 24.64 7.90 -10.23
CA LEU A 354 26.02 8.38 -10.22
C LEU A 354 26.16 9.65 -9.36
N GLU A 355 25.25 10.62 -9.52
CA GLU A 355 25.23 11.84 -8.70
C GLU A 355 25.11 11.51 -7.22
N LEU A 356 24.17 10.64 -6.81
CA LEU A 356 24.04 10.29 -5.39
C LEU A 356 25.16 9.39 -4.87
N ILE A 357 25.86 8.64 -5.70
CA ILE A 357 27.07 7.89 -5.30
C ILE A 357 28.21 8.88 -4.98
N GLU A 358 28.38 9.92 -5.77
CA GLU A 358 29.48 10.88 -5.67
C GLU A 358 29.20 12.00 -4.67
N ASP A 359 27.95 12.50 -4.56
CA ASP A 359 27.58 13.61 -3.70
C ASP A 359 27.00 13.17 -2.34
N SER A 360 27.86 13.05 -1.35
CA SER A 360 27.45 12.72 0.03
C SER A 360 26.59 13.80 0.68
N SER A 361 26.76 15.06 0.28
CA SER A 361 25.99 16.19 0.83
C SER A 361 24.55 16.14 0.37
N GLU A 362 24.33 15.83 -0.91
CA GLU A 362 22.97 15.65 -1.46
C GLU A 362 22.30 14.40 -0.88
N ARG A 363 23.06 13.28 -0.69
CA ARG A 363 22.52 12.11 0.04
C ARG A 363 22.04 12.51 1.42
N PHE A 364 22.86 13.22 2.20
CA PHE A 364 22.49 13.63 3.55
C PHE A 364 21.27 14.55 3.56
N ARG A 365 21.21 15.53 2.64
CA ARG A 365 20.09 16.45 2.52
C ARG A 365 18.76 15.72 2.26
N LEU A 366 18.72 14.84 1.25
CA LEU A 366 17.51 14.07 0.89
C LEU A 366 17.11 13.12 2.01
N ALA A 367 18.07 12.42 2.63
CA ALA A 367 17.82 11.51 3.74
C ALA A 367 17.16 12.24 4.92
N GLN A 368 17.68 13.39 5.31
CA GLN A 368 17.15 14.20 6.42
C GLN A 368 15.74 14.73 6.11
N GLN A 369 15.54 15.27 4.92
CA GLN A 369 14.22 15.79 4.52
C GLN A 369 13.16 14.68 4.46
N GLY A 370 13.49 13.53 3.87
CA GLY A 370 12.60 12.37 3.82
C GLY A 370 12.26 11.84 5.23
N TYR A 371 13.26 11.71 6.09
CA TYR A 371 13.10 11.27 7.47
C TYR A 371 12.19 12.20 8.29
N GLN A 372 12.44 13.51 8.24
CA GLN A 372 11.61 14.50 8.92
C GLN A 372 10.16 14.48 8.41
N PHE A 373 9.99 14.29 7.12
CA PHE A 373 8.67 14.20 6.53
C PHE A 373 7.89 12.97 7.01
N VAL A 374 8.49 11.77 6.95
CA VAL A 374 7.80 10.52 7.28
C VAL A 374 7.46 10.42 8.77
N HIS A 375 8.19 11.08 9.65
CA HIS A 375 7.90 11.10 11.08
C HIS A 375 6.53 11.71 11.43
N GLN A 376 5.98 12.54 10.55
CA GLN A 376 4.65 13.11 10.71
C GLN A 376 3.54 12.05 10.53
N PHE A 377 3.87 10.90 9.93
CA PHE A 377 2.94 9.82 9.57
C PHE A 377 3.24 8.52 10.32
N ASN A 378 3.53 8.61 11.62
CA ASN A 378 3.69 7.41 12.44
C ASN A 378 2.33 6.75 12.73
N TRP A 379 2.34 5.45 12.92
CA TRP A 379 1.11 4.66 13.10
C TRP A 379 0.30 5.05 14.33
N LYS A 380 0.93 5.53 15.40
CA LYS A 380 0.23 6.04 16.58
C LYS A 380 -0.61 7.26 16.23
N THR A 381 -0.05 8.25 15.54
CA THR A 381 -0.78 9.44 15.08
C THR A 381 -1.91 9.06 14.10
N ILE A 382 -1.67 8.10 13.20
CA ILE A 382 -2.68 7.57 12.29
C ILE A 382 -3.83 6.93 13.07
N ALA A 383 -3.55 6.09 14.07
CA ALA A 383 -4.57 5.48 14.91
C ALA A 383 -5.35 6.51 15.76
N GLU A 384 -4.67 7.51 16.31
CA GLU A 384 -5.31 8.61 17.04
C GLU A 384 -6.28 9.41 16.15
N ALA A 385 -5.91 9.67 14.88
CA ALA A 385 -6.80 10.32 13.91
C ALA A 385 -8.05 9.47 13.61
N HIS A 386 -7.90 8.14 13.45
CA HIS A 386 -9.04 7.24 13.31
C HIS A 386 -9.92 7.23 14.54
N LEU A 387 -9.34 7.19 15.75
CA LEU A 387 -10.09 7.23 16.99
C LEU A 387 -10.89 8.53 17.16
N ALA A 388 -10.35 9.66 16.70
CA ALA A 388 -11.07 10.94 16.72
C ALA A 388 -12.32 10.88 15.83
N ILE A 389 -12.20 10.31 14.62
CA ILE A 389 -13.35 10.12 13.70
C ILE A 389 -14.36 9.14 14.32
N TYR A 390 -13.92 8.00 14.88
CA TYR A 390 -14.82 7.04 15.52
C TYR A 390 -15.63 7.69 16.65
N ARG A 391 -14.99 8.48 17.51
CA ARG A 391 -15.67 9.21 18.59
C ARG A 391 -16.68 10.22 18.05
N SER A 392 -16.30 11.00 17.06
CA SER A 392 -17.19 11.99 16.42
C SER A 392 -18.43 11.33 15.83
N VAL A 393 -18.26 10.22 15.10
CA VAL A 393 -19.37 9.51 14.46
C VAL A 393 -20.29 8.86 15.50
N LEU A 394 -19.74 8.27 16.58
CA LEU A 394 -20.51 7.63 17.65
C LEU A 394 -21.26 8.64 18.54
N SER A 395 -20.78 9.87 18.64
CA SER A 395 -21.48 10.92 19.43
C SER A 395 -22.68 11.53 18.69
N HIS A 396 -22.84 11.26 17.39
CA HIS A 396 -23.94 11.76 16.56
C HIS A 396 -24.90 10.64 16.11
N ALA A 397 -24.64 9.38 16.49
CA ALA A 397 -25.46 8.22 16.23
C ALA A 397 -26.38 7.91 17.40
#